data_4ca764dd4376bcff651ba5d57a6681fd
#
_entry.id   4ca764dd4376bcff651ba5d57a6681fd
#
_cell.length_a   1.000
_cell.length_b   1.000
_cell.length_c   1.000
_cell.angle_alpha   90.00
_cell.angle_beta   90.00
_cell.angle_gamma   90.00
#
_symmetry.space_group_name_H-M   'P 1'
#
loop_
_entity.id
_entity.type
_entity.pdbx_description
1 polymer ?
#
loop_
_entity_poly.entity_id
_entity_poly.type
_entity_poly.pdbx_seq_one_letter_code
_entity_poly.pdbx_strand_id
1 'polypeptide(L)'
;AHPLVIEKDLAAANPKEFVAEYKWDGIRVQIVSHSEGCRLYSRTGDEVSKSFPEIIKTIQGNFVLDGELLAGINNDPKTFNDLQQRLNKKAPSEKFIKKNPCFIKVYDVLFFNGDDLRDKTLIERKKVLNSYFSTNRSPMFLSETIEFKDWRFLDKIRDISNKQIHEGVMIKSVSSPYIAGRPRGKWFKWKRNPKNVDAIIMYAQRGHGKRSSFYSDYTFGVFNKEKELVPI
;
A
#
# COMPACT_ATOMS: atom_id res chain seq x y z
N ALA A 1 3.91 2.20 9.90
CA ALA A 1 5.30 2.23 9.42
C ALA A 1 5.84 3.67 9.39
N HIS A 2 7.13 3.82 9.68
CA HIS A 2 7.87 5.09 9.62
C HIS A 2 8.65 5.22 8.32
N PRO A 3 8.92 6.46 7.84
CA PRO A 3 9.97 6.68 6.85
C PRO A 3 11.29 6.13 7.38
N LEU A 4 12.03 5.44 6.53
CA LEU A 4 13.34 4.90 6.87
C LEU A 4 14.43 5.97 6.71
N VAL A 5 15.29 6.06 7.71
CA VAL A 5 16.58 6.77 7.64
C VAL A 5 17.65 5.72 7.94
N ILE A 6 18.33 5.21 6.90
CA ILE A 6 19.23 4.04 6.99
C ILE A 6 20.27 4.22 8.09
N GLU A 7 20.92 5.37 8.13
CA GLU A 7 22.02 5.66 9.06
C GLU A 7 21.57 5.64 10.53
N LYS A 8 20.28 5.87 10.79
CA LYS A 8 19.70 5.87 12.14
C LYS A 8 18.98 4.57 12.48
N ASP A 9 18.21 4.05 11.51
CA ASP A 9 17.25 2.99 11.80
C ASP A 9 17.82 1.59 11.59
N LEU A 10 18.76 1.44 10.64
CA LEU A 10 19.26 0.14 10.20
C LEU A 10 20.79 0.02 10.19
N ALA A 11 21.54 1.06 10.54
CA ALA A 11 23.02 1.03 10.48
C ALA A 11 23.64 -0.16 11.26
N ALA A 12 23.09 -0.47 12.44
CA ALA A 12 23.50 -1.56 13.29
C ALA A 12 22.54 -2.78 13.24
N ALA A 13 21.50 -2.74 12.40
CA ALA A 13 20.49 -3.79 12.36
C ALA A 13 20.93 -4.95 11.45
N ASN A 14 20.73 -6.18 11.93
CA ASN A 14 20.99 -7.37 11.14
C ASN A 14 19.88 -7.58 10.09
N PRO A 15 20.18 -7.61 8.78
CA PRO A 15 19.19 -7.84 7.72
C PRO A 15 18.35 -9.10 7.94
N LYS A 16 18.89 -10.15 8.55
CA LYS A 16 18.19 -11.41 8.84
C LYS A 16 17.04 -11.27 9.84
N GLU A 17 17.00 -10.18 10.59
CA GLU A 17 15.90 -9.88 11.53
C GLU A 17 14.72 -9.19 10.87
N PHE A 18 14.78 -9.00 9.55
CA PHE A 18 13.77 -8.30 8.80
C PHE A 18 13.34 -9.07 7.56
N VAL A 19 12.09 -8.86 7.17
CA VAL A 19 11.57 -9.22 5.86
C VAL A 19 11.30 -7.95 5.06
N ALA A 20 11.50 -8.03 3.75
CA ALA A 20 11.17 -6.95 2.83
C ALA A 20 10.03 -7.38 1.89
N GLU A 21 9.18 -6.45 1.52
CA GLU A 21 8.10 -6.61 0.54
C GLU A 21 8.05 -5.36 -0.33
N TYR A 22 7.49 -5.46 -1.53
CA TYR A 22 7.22 -4.27 -2.31
C TYR A 22 6.20 -3.36 -1.60
N LYS A 23 6.46 -2.06 -1.62
CA LYS A 23 5.47 -1.08 -1.23
C LYS A 23 4.58 -0.79 -2.42
N TRP A 24 3.45 -1.47 -2.46
CA TRP A 24 2.45 -1.32 -3.50
C TRP A 24 1.86 0.10 -3.50
N ASP A 25 1.56 0.61 -4.69
CA ASP A 25 0.88 1.90 -4.87
C ASP A 25 -0.61 1.68 -5.08
N GLY A 26 -1.32 1.50 -3.98
CA GLY A 26 -2.75 1.21 -3.94
C GLY A 26 -3.45 1.86 -2.76
N ILE A 27 -4.52 1.25 -2.29
CA ILE A 27 -5.15 1.61 -1.02
C ILE A 27 -5.13 0.44 -0.06
N ARG A 28 -4.67 0.71 1.16
CA ARG A 28 -4.73 -0.26 2.24
C ARG A 28 -6.17 -0.59 2.59
N VAL A 29 -6.48 -1.89 2.64
CA VAL A 29 -7.78 -2.41 3.09
C VAL A 29 -7.60 -3.49 4.14
N GLN A 30 -8.55 -3.54 5.07
CA GLN A 30 -8.77 -4.71 5.91
C GLN A 30 -9.92 -5.53 5.33
N ILE A 31 -9.68 -6.82 5.13
CA ILE A 31 -10.65 -7.79 4.66
C ILE A 31 -11.18 -8.53 5.87
N VAL A 32 -12.45 -8.33 6.19
CA VAL A 32 -13.14 -9.04 7.28
C VAL A 32 -14.10 -10.03 6.64
N SER A 33 -13.88 -11.32 6.83
CA SER A 33 -14.72 -12.39 6.30
C SER A 33 -15.16 -13.33 7.41
N HIS A 34 -16.44 -13.65 7.45
CA HIS A 34 -17.06 -14.59 8.39
C HIS A 34 -18.33 -15.22 7.78
N SER A 35 -19.10 -15.98 8.53
CA SER A 35 -20.30 -16.69 8.06
C SER A 35 -21.36 -15.81 7.39
N GLU A 36 -21.46 -14.53 7.78
CA GLU A 36 -22.43 -13.58 7.19
C GLU A 36 -21.89 -12.87 5.92
N GLY A 37 -20.67 -13.15 5.50
CA GLY A 37 -20.06 -12.61 4.28
C GLY A 37 -18.75 -11.87 4.50
N CYS A 38 -18.33 -11.14 3.46
CA CYS A 38 -17.06 -10.41 3.43
C CYS A 38 -17.30 -8.89 3.36
N ARG A 39 -16.49 -8.13 4.10
CA ARG A 39 -16.46 -6.67 4.07
C ARG A 39 -15.04 -6.14 3.93
N LEU A 40 -14.92 -5.00 3.27
CA LEU A 40 -13.66 -4.28 3.09
C LEU A 40 -13.73 -2.95 3.82
N TYR A 41 -12.72 -2.68 4.63
CA TYR A 41 -12.58 -1.43 5.37
C TYR A 41 -11.32 -0.68 4.93
N SER A 42 -11.45 0.61 4.69
CA SER A 42 -10.34 1.48 4.35
C SER A 42 -9.42 1.72 5.55
N ARG A 43 -8.31 2.42 5.32
CA ARG A 43 -7.37 2.83 6.37
C ARG A 43 -8.02 3.68 7.47
N THR A 44 -9.06 4.45 7.15
CA THR A 44 -9.81 5.31 8.08
C THR A 44 -10.94 4.59 8.80
N GLY A 45 -11.20 3.32 8.44
CA GLY A 45 -12.26 2.50 9.01
C GLY A 45 -13.58 2.58 8.24
N ASP A 46 -13.60 3.31 7.11
CA ASP A 46 -14.81 3.40 6.28
C ASP A 46 -15.02 2.10 5.51
N GLU A 47 -16.26 1.64 5.46
CA GLU A 47 -16.62 0.47 4.66
C GLU A 47 -16.67 0.83 3.16
N VAL A 48 -15.85 0.15 2.36
CA VAL A 48 -15.73 0.35 0.91
C VAL A 48 -16.25 -0.82 0.08
N SER A 49 -16.87 -1.80 0.69
CA SER A 49 -17.36 -3.04 0.07
C SER A 49 -18.20 -2.82 -1.18
N LYS A 50 -19.09 -1.80 -1.16
CA LYS A 50 -20.01 -1.49 -2.26
C LYS A 50 -19.30 -1.07 -3.55
N SER A 51 -18.07 -0.57 -3.45
CA SER A 51 -17.25 -0.19 -4.62
C SER A 51 -16.55 -1.38 -5.26
N PHE A 52 -16.47 -2.52 -4.57
CA PHE A 52 -15.73 -3.72 -5.01
C PHE A 52 -16.57 -5.00 -4.87
N PRO A 53 -17.80 -5.06 -5.44
CA PRO A 53 -18.71 -6.18 -5.26
C PRO A 53 -18.13 -7.49 -5.83
N GLU A 54 -17.29 -7.44 -6.87
CA GLU A 54 -16.62 -8.60 -7.45
C GLU A 54 -15.63 -9.27 -6.51
N ILE A 55 -15.02 -8.49 -5.61
CA ILE A 55 -14.09 -8.99 -4.62
C ILE A 55 -14.84 -9.65 -3.47
N ILE A 56 -15.80 -8.94 -2.85
CA ILE A 56 -16.47 -9.44 -1.65
C ILE A 56 -17.34 -10.67 -1.92
N LYS A 57 -17.89 -10.83 -3.14
CA LYS A 57 -18.72 -11.99 -3.52
C LYS A 57 -17.95 -13.29 -3.61
N THR A 58 -16.65 -13.23 -3.84
CA THR A 58 -15.79 -14.41 -4.07
C THR A 58 -15.00 -14.82 -2.83
N ILE A 59 -14.86 -13.91 -1.87
CA ILE A 59 -14.09 -14.18 -0.66
C ILE A 59 -14.96 -14.88 0.38
N GLN A 60 -14.49 -16.05 0.84
CA GLN A 60 -15.10 -16.83 1.90
C GLN A 60 -14.06 -17.29 2.91
N GLY A 61 -14.45 -17.41 4.15
CA GLY A 61 -13.59 -17.85 5.25
C GLY A 61 -13.93 -17.15 6.55
N ASN A 62 -13.16 -17.45 7.59
CA ASN A 62 -13.27 -16.80 8.90
C ASN A 62 -11.92 -16.16 9.25
N PHE A 63 -11.72 -14.91 8.83
CA PHE A 63 -10.45 -14.22 8.98
C PHE A 63 -10.57 -12.70 8.93
N VAL A 64 -9.55 -12.05 9.47
CA VAL A 64 -9.25 -10.63 9.24
C VAL A 64 -7.86 -10.53 8.64
N LEU A 65 -7.77 -10.07 7.40
CA LEU A 65 -6.52 -9.88 6.67
C LEU A 65 -6.26 -8.39 6.42
N ASP A 66 -4.97 -8.04 6.29
CA ASP A 66 -4.53 -6.69 5.92
C ASP A 66 -3.84 -6.77 4.54
N GLY A 67 -4.23 -5.90 3.63
CA GLY A 67 -3.74 -5.94 2.25
C GLY A 67 -3.78 -4.59 1.56
N GLU A 68 -3.24 -4.56 0.34
CA GLU A 68 -3.30 -3.43 -0.57
C GLU A 68 -4.23 -3.77 -1.73
N LEU A 69 -5.28 -2.99 -1.89
CA LEU A 69 -6.21 -3.07 -3.02
C LEU A 69 -5.60 -2.35 -4.22
N LEU A 70 -5.55 -3.04 -5.34
CA LEU A 70 -4.92 -2.60 -6.58
C LEU A 70 -5.89 -2.73 -7.76
N ALA A 71 -5.76 -1.85 -8.75
CA ALA A 71 -6.33 -2.12 -10.06
C ALA A 71 -5.52 -3.19 -10.78
N GLY A 72 -6.17 -4.02 -11.57
CA GLY A 72 -5.52 -5.09 -12.33
C GLY A 72 -6.26 -6.41 -12.29
N ILE A 73 -5.70 -7.43 -12.91
CA ILE A 73 -6.29 -8.77 -13.00
C ILE A 73 -5.20 -9.85 -12.86
N ASN A 74 -5.56 -10.98 -12.27
CA ASN A 74 -4.68 -12.17 -12.19
C ASN A 74 -3.28 -11.86 -11.65
N ASN A 75 -3.19 -11.08 -10.59
CA ASN A 75 -1.93 -10.69 -9.96
C ASN A 75 -1.06 -9.74 -10.80
N ASP A 76 -1.59 -9.16 -11.87
CA ASP A 76 -0.94 -8.17 -12.72
C ASP A 76 -1.48 -6.77 -12.42
N PRO A 77 -0.78 -5.96 -11.59
CA PRO A 77 -1.24 -4.67 -11.16
C PRO A 77 -1.09 -3.60 -12.23
N LYS A 78 -2.08 -2.70 -12.29
CA LYS A 78 -2.07 -1.44 -13.02
C LYS A 78 -1.67 -0.28 -12.12
N THR A 79 -1.66 0.91 -12.67
CA THR A 79 -1.27 2.13 -11.97
C THR A 79 -2.32 2.56 -10.92
N PHE A 80 -1.91 3.39 -9.97
CA PHE A 80 -2.83 4.01 -9.01
C PHE A 80 -3.91 4.88 -9.69
N ASN A 81 -3.60 5.51 -10.82
CA ASN A 81 -4.58 6.28 -11.60
C ASN A 81 -5.73 5.40 -12.10
N ASP A 82 -5.44 4.14 -12.48
CA ASP A 82 -6.49 3.18 -12.86
C ASP A 82 -7.37 2.83 -11.65
N LEU A 83 -6.79 2.72 -10.45
CA LEU A 83 -7.53 2.45 -9.22
C LEU A 83 -8.42 3.65 -8.83
N GLN A 84 -7.97 4.88 -9.01
CA GLN A 84 -8.75 6.07 -8.68
C GLN A 84 -10.11 6.12 -9.41
N GLN A 85 -10.18 5.58 -10.62
CA GLN A 85 -11.46 5.48 -11.36
C GLN A 85 -12.48 4.62 -10.61
N ARG A 86 -12.04 3.63 -9.84
CA ARG A 86 -12.90 2.73 -9.05
C ARG A 86 -13.33 3.34 -7.72
N LEU A 87 -12.47 4.09 -7.05
CA LEU A 87 -12.70 4.62 -5.71
C LEU A 87 -13.93 5.52 -5.61
N ASN A 88 -14.24 6.23 -6.66
CA ASN A 88 -15.36 7.18 -6.69
C ASN A 88 -16.69 6.55 -7.12
N LYS A 89 -16.77 5.23 -7.35
CA LYS A 89 -17.96 4.51 -7.80
C LYS A 89 -18.53 3.65 -6.70
N LYS A 90 -19.56 4.15 -6.00
CA LYS A 90 -20.23 3.43 -4.90
C LYS A 90 -21.06 2.21 -5.37
N ALA A 91 -21.48 2.17 -6.64
CA ALA A 91 -22.23 1.06 -7.23
C ALA A 91 -21.82 0.91 -8.70
N PRO A 92 -20.66 0.32 -8.98
CA PRO A 92 -20.19 0.17 -10.35
C PRO A 92 -21.02 -0.88 -11.11
N SER A 93 -21.33 -0.60 -12.39
CA SER A 93 -21.99 -1.58 -13.27
C SER A 93 -21.02 -2.73 -13.61
N GLU A 94 -21.57 -3.90 -13.98
CA GLU A 94 -20.74 -5.05 -14.38
C GLU A 94 -19.80 -4.73 -15.54
N LYS A 95 -20.27 -3.98 -16.54
CA LYS A 95 -19.44 -3.52 -17.66
C LYS A 95 -18.27 -2.67 -17.19
N PHE A 96 -18.50 -1.80 -16.20
CA PHE A 96 -17.45 -0.95 -15.63
C PHE A 96 -16.45 -1.77 -14.81
N ILE A 97 -16.91 -2.75 -14.02
CA ILE A 97 -16.06 -3.68 -13.25
C ILE A 97 -15.15 -4.47 -14.19
N LYS A 98 -15.71 -5.06 -15.27
CA LYS A 98 -14.92 -5.84 -16.27
C LYS A 98 -13.85 -4.97 -16.95
N LYS A 99 -14.12 -3.70 -17.19
CA LYS A 99 -13.14 -2.77 -17.77
C LYS A 99 -12.05 -2.36 -16.79
N ASN A 100 -12.39 -2.24 -15.51
CA ASN A 100 -11.50 -1.77 -14.46
C ASN A 100 -11.48 -2.77 -13.29
N PRO A 101 -10.99 -3.99 -13.50
CA PRO A 101 -10.93 -5.02 -12.47
C PRO A 101 -9.97 -4.63 -11.36
N CYS A 102 -10.21 -5.18 -10.16
CA CYS A 102 -9.37 -4.97 -8.99
C CYS A 102 -9.07 -6.29 -8.29
N PHE A 103 -7.98 -6.32 -7.54
CA PHE A 103 -7.59 -7.45 -6.71
C PHE A 103 -6.84 -6.95 -5.45
N ILE A 104 -6.51 -7.85 -4.52
CA ILE A 104 -5.85 -7.48 -3.28
C ILE A 104 -4.52 -8.25 -3.13
N LYS A 105 -3.44 -7.54 -2.83
CA LYS A 105 -2.18 -8.08 -2.32
C LYS A 105 -2.23 -8.14 -0.80
N VAL A 106 -2.34 -9.34 -0.24
CA VAL A 106 -2.43 -9.56 1.20
C VAL A 106 -1.02 -9.67 1.79
N TYR A 107 -0.74 -8.91 2.82
CA TYR A 107 0.58 -8.87 3.44
C TYR A 107 0.58 -9.19 4.95
N ASP A 108 -0.58 -9.22 5.62
CA ASP A 108 -0.66 -9.61 7.02
C ASP A 108 -2.00 -10.27 7.36
N VAL A 109 -2.04 -11.01 8.47
CA VAL A 109 -3.22 -11.65 9.05
C VAL A 109 -3.35 -11.27 10.51
N LEU A 110 -4.55 -10.82 10.91
CA LEU A 110 -4.84 -10.37 12.27
C LEU A 110 -5.64 -11.41 13.05
N PHE A 111 -6.53 -12.10 12.34
CA PHE A 111 -7.40 -13.12 12.90
C PHE A 111 -7.58 -14.25 11.88
N PHE A 112 -7.59 -15.50 12.32
CA PHE A 112 -7.75 -16.66 11.44
C PHE A 112 -8.38 -17.84 12.15
N ASN A 113 -9.54 -18.30 11.67
CA ASN A 113 -10.26 -19.48 12.13
C ASN A 113 -10.52 -19.55 13.66
N GLY A 114 -10.80 -18.41 14.29
CA GLY A 114 -11.09 -18.33 15.73
C GLY A 114 -9.94 -17.76 16.56
N ASP A 115 -8.73 -17.71 16.00
CA ASP A 115 -7.55 -17.26 16.71
C ASP A 115 -7.22 -15.79 16.42
N ASP A 116 -6.99 -15.01 17.46
CA ASP A 116 -6.38 -13.67 17.35
C ASP A 116 -4.86 -13.80 17.23
N LEU A 117 -4.34 -13.39 16.09
CA LEU A 117 -2.91 -13.52 15.77
C LEU A 117 -2.12 -12.22 15.97
N ARG A 118 -2.74 -11.15 16.46
CA ARG A 118 -2.07 -9.84 16.56
C ARG A 118 -0.87 -9.85 17.48
N ASP A 119 -0.91 -10.63 18.56
CA ASP A 119 0.21 -10.78 19.50
C ASP A 119 1.31 -11.74 19.03
N LYS A 120 1.05 -12.51 17.97
CA LYS A 120 2.05 -13.38 17.35
C LYS A 120 3.10 -12.56 16.61
N THR A 121 4.29 -13.11 16.47
CA THR A 121 5.35 -12.50 15.66
C THR A 121 4.97 -12.44 14.17
N LEU A 122 5.55 -11.52 13.42
CA LEU A 122 5.31 -11.40 11.97
C LEU A 122 5.62 -12.73 11.25
N ILE A 123 6.69 -13.43 11.65
CA ILE A 123 7.07 -14.68 11.00
C ILE A 123 6.02 -15.79 11.21
N GLU A 124 5.37 -15.84 12.39
CA GLU A 124 4.29 -16.78 12.66
C GLU A 124 3.05 -16.43 11.81
N ARG A 125 2.68 -15.16 11.75
CA ARG A 125 1.58 -14.71 10.90
C ARG A 125 1.82 -14.96 9.42
N LYS A 126 3.07 -14.77 8.94
CA LYS A 126 3.45 -15.11 7.55
C LYS A 126 3.35 -16.61 7.26
N LYS A 127 3.64 -17.49 8.22
CA LYS A 127 3.42 -18.94 8.04
C LYS A 127 1.94 -19.27 7.81
N VAL A 128 1.02 -18.64 8.56
CA VAL A 128 -0.42 -18.80 8.36
C VAL A 128 -0.82 -18.30 6.96
N LEU A 129 -0.36 -17.12 6.54
CA LEU A 129 -0.63 -16.60 5.20
C LEU A 129 -0.09 -17.52 4.11
N ASN A 130 1.15 -17.98 4.20
CA ASN A 130 1.75 -18.88 3.22
C ASN A 130 0.95 -20.18 3.08
N SER A 131 0.51 -20.76 4.20
CA SER A 131 -0.36 -21.94 4.20
C SER A 131 -1.72 -21.65 3.55
N TYR A 132 -2.35 -20.54 3.88
CA TYR A 132 -3.65 -20.16 3.31
C TYR A 132 -3.57 -19.90 1.80
N PHE A 133 -2.49 -19.26 1.33
CA PHE A 133 -2.25 -18.95 -0.07
C PHE A 133 -1.51 -20.06 -0.86
N SER A 134 -1.32 -21.24 -0.27
CA SER A 134 -0.79 -22.41 -1.02
C SER A 134 -1.71 -22.86 -2.16
N THR A 135 -2.98 -22.47 -2.11
CA THR A 135 -3.96 -22.66 -3.19
C THR A 135 -4.39 -21.30 -3.76
N ASN A 136 -4.93 -21.31 -4.97
CA ASN A 136 -5.44 -20.09 -5.61
C ASN A 136 -6.59 -19.48 -4.79
N ARG A 137 -6.47 -18.21 -4.42
CA ARG A 137 -7.43 -17.43 -3.66
C ARG A 137 -7.89 -16.17 -4.41
N SER A 138 -7.77 -16.17 -5.74
CA SER A 138 -8.24 -15.03 -6.54
C SER A 138 -9.63 -14.55 -6.09
N PRO A 139 -9.84 -13.24 -5.95
CA PRO A 139 -8.99 -12.11 -6.33
C PRO A 139 -8.02 -11.63 -5.25
N MET A 140 -7.64 -12.49 -4.30
CA MET A 140 -6.60 -12.20 -3.32
C MET A 140 -5.32 -12.96 -3.70
N PHE A 141 -4.18 -12.29 -3.54
CA PHE A 141 -2.86 -12.84 -3.79
C PHE A 141 -1.92 -12.45 -2.65
N LEU A 142 -0.99 -13.33 -2.31
CA LEU A 142 0.01 -13.03 -1.31
C LEU A 142 0.95 -11.92 -1.81
N SER A 143 1.27 -10.96 -0.94
CA SER A 143 2.39 -10.04 -1.16
C SER A 143 3.69 -10.79 -0.92
N GLU A 144 4.45 -10.99 -1.97
CA GLU A 144 5.67 -11.78 -1.96
C GLU A 144 6.78 -11.08 -1.14
N THR A 145 7.56 -11.88 -0.43
CA THR A 145 8.76 -11.38 0.24
C THR A 145 9.90 -11.24 -0.76
N ILE A 146 10.67 -10.17 -0.59
CA ILE A 146 11.89 -9.91 -1.37
C ILE A 146 13.06 -10.54 -0.64
N GLU A 147 13.76 -11.46 -1.27
CA GLU A 147 15.01 -12.01 -0.76
C GLU A 147 16.12 -10.96 -0.90
N PHE A 148 16.82 -10.68 0.19
CA PHE A 148 17.95 -9.75 0.19
C PHE A 148 19.00 -10.18 1.21
N LYS A 149 20.27 -9.96 0.88
CA LYS A 149 21.41 -10.32 1.71
C LYS A 149 21.92 -9.19 2.60
N ASP A 150 21.77 -7.96 2.14
CA ASP A 150 22.21 -6.75 2.83
C ASP A 150 21.37 -5.54 2.39
N TRP A 151 21.49 -4.43 3.12
CA TRP A 151 20.73 -3.21 2.87
C TRP A 151 21.06 -2.55 1.53
N ARG A 152 22.31 -2.65 1.06
CA ARG A 152 22.74 -2.11 -0.25
C ARG A 152 22.08 -2.88 -1.39
N PHE A 153 21.95 -4.19 -1.25
CA PHE A 153 21.25 -5.01 -2.25
C PHE A 153 19.74 -4.65 -2.30
N LEU A 154 19.12 -4.48 -1.13
CA LEU A 154 17.70 -4.08 -1.06
C LEU A 154 17.48 -2.68 -1.62
N ASP A 155 18.43 -1.76 -1.45
CA ASP A 155 18.39 -0.42 -2.04
C ASP A 155 18.35 -0.46 -3.57
N LYS A 156 19.18 -1.30 -4.18
CA LYS A 156 19.15 -1.53 -5.62
C LYS A 156 17.80 -2.05 -6.10
N ILE A 157 17.21 -3.05 -5.38
CA ILE A 157 15.87 -3.56 -5.70
C ILE A 157 14.84 -2.45 -5.62
N ARG A 158 14.87 -1.64 -4.58
CA ARG A 158 13.99 -0.49 -4.41
C ARG A 158 14.03 0.45 -5.63
N ASP A 159 15.22 0.76 -6.13
CA ASP A 159 15.40 1.69 -7.25
C ASP A 159 14.96 1.13 -8.60
N ILE A 160 15.20 -0.16 -8.86
CA ILE A 160 14.84 -0.82 -10.13
C ILE A 160 13.40 -1.31 -10.17
N SER A 161 12.71 -1.38 -9.03
CA SER A 161 11.32 -1.82 -8.97
C SER A 161 10.42 -0.98 -9.88
N ASN A 162 9.34 -1.58 -10.41
CA ASN A 162 8.44 -0.89 -11.34
C ASN A 162 7.86 0.39 -10.72
N LYS A 163 8.24 1.54 -11.28
CA LYS A 163 7.92 2.87 -10.75
C LYS A 163 6.44 3.25 -10.83
N GLN A 164 5.68 2.55 -11.66
CA GLN A 164 4.25 2.79 -11.83
C GLN A 164 3.39 1.99 -10.84
N ILE A 165 3.96 0.93 -10.26
CA ILE A 165 3.25 -0.04 -9.42
C ILE A 165 3.75 -0.02 -7.98
N HIS A 166 5.03 0.27 -7.76
CA HIS A 166 5.66 0.26 -6.45
C HIS A 166 6.17 1.64 -6.06
N GLU A 167 5.88 2.08 -4.85
CA GLU A 167 6.46 3.30 -4.28
C GLU A 167 7.85 3.10 -3.65
N GLY A 168 8.31 1.86 -3.56
CA GLY A 168 9.54 1.45 -2.90
C GLY A 168 9.40 0.09 -2.23
N VAL A 169 9.96 -0.08 -1.04
CA VAL A 169 9.86 -1.31 -0.25
C VAL A 169 9.39 -1.05 1.17
N MET A 170 8.76 -2.06 1.77
CA MET A 170 8.43 -2.14 3.18
C MET A 170 9.43 -3.07 3.86
N ILE A 171 9.98 -2.65 5.00
CA ILE A 171 10.90 -3.45 5.82
C ILE A 171 10.21 -3.68 7.16
N LYS A 172 10.10 -4.94 7.57
CA LYS A 172 9.32 -5.34 8.74
C LYS A 172 10.14 -6.29 9.61
N SER A 173 10.26 -6.00 10.91
CA SER A 173 10.92 -6.89 11.86
C SER A 173 10.16 -8.22 11.97
N VAL A 174 10.87 -9.36 11.82
CA VAL A 174 10.30 -10.71 11.88
C VAL A 174 9.67 -11.04 13.23
N SER A 175 10.20 -10.47 14.31
CA SER A 175 9.73 -10.68 15.68
C SER A 175 8.60 -9.74 16.10
N SER A 176 8.15 -8.82 15.22
CA SER A 176 7.17 -7.82 15.61
C SER A 176 5.76 -8.38 15.72
N PRO A 177 5.01 -8.09 16.79
CA PRO A 177 3.57 -8.26 16.83
C PRO A 177 2.88 -7.25 15.91
N TYR A 178 1.59 -7.43 15.67
CA TYR A 178 0.79 -6.44 14.97
C TYR A 178 0.31 -5.35 15.95
N ILE A 179 0.89 -4.18 15.86
CA ILE A 179 0.59 -3.05 16.75
C ILE A 179 -0.20 -1.99 15.99
N ALA A 180 -1.35 -1.60 16.52
CA ALA A 180 -2.13 -0.50 15.98
C ALA A 180 -1.36 0.82 16.02
N GLY A 181 -1.66 1.73 15.09
CA GLY A 181 -1.02 3.04 15.01
C GLY A 181 0.30 3.02 14.23
N ARG A 182 1.31 3.75 14.74
CA ARG A 182 2.60 3.94 14.08
C ARG A 182 3.78 3.74 15.05
N PRO A 183 3.96 2.54 15.62
CA PRO A 183 5.09 2.29 16.51
C PRO A 183 6.41 2.45 15.76
N ARG A 184 7.42 3.00 16.43
CA ARG A 184 8.76 3.16 15.86
C ARG A 184 9.55 1.86 15.94
N GLY A 185 10.54 1.68 15.05
CA GLY A 185 11.53 0.61 15.12
C GLY A 185 11.08 -0.79 14.70
N LYS A 186 9.82 -0.95 14.28
CA LYS A 186 9.30 -2.28 13.90
C LYS A 186 9.06 -2.42 12.39
N TRP A 187 8.39 -1.43 11.79
CA TRP A 187 8.05 -1.42 10.39
C TRP A 187 8.47 -0.10 9.77
N PHE A 188 9.20 -0.18 8.66
CA PHE A 188 9.71 0.98 7.93
C PHE A 188 9.17 0.98 6.52
N LYS A 189 8.95 2.17 5.97
CA LYS A 189 8.69 2.41 4.56
C LYS A 189 9.91 3.08 3.95
N TRP A 190 10.52 2.41 3.02
CA TRP A 190 11.65 2.93 2.27
C TRP A 190 11.21 3.29 0.86
N LYS A 191 10.72 4.50 0.73
CA LYS A 191 10.29 5.03 -0.56
C LYS A 191 11.50 5.35 -1.43
N ARG A 192 11.30 5.34 -2.75
CA ARG A 192 12.29 5.93 -3.65
C ARG A 192 12.48 7.41 -3.33
N ASN A 193 13.65 7.92 -3.69
CA ASN A 193 13.91 9.35 -3.57
C ASN A 193 12.92 10.13 -4.44
N PRO A 194 12.38 11.25 -3.94
CA PRO A 194 11.53 12.10 -4.75
C PRO A 194 12.32 12.62 -5.95
N LYS A 195 11.66 12.78 -7.07
CA LYS A 195 12.24 13.49 -8.19
C LYS A 195 12.29 14.97 -7.82
N ASN A 196 13.42 15.61 -8.04
CA ASN A 196 13.54 17.05 -7.93
C ASN A 196 13.33 17.67 -9.31
N VAL A 197 12.66 18.79 -9.34
CA VAL A 197 12.48 19.61 -10.51
C VAL A 197 12.69 21.08 -10.11
N ASP A 198 13.47 21.81 -10.90
CA ASP A 198 13.58 23.25 -10.73
C ASP A 198 12.32 23.88 -11.33
N ALA A 199 11.59 24.62 -10.51
CA ALA A 199 10.33 25.20 -10.90
C ALA A 199 10.24 26.67 -10.46
N ILE A 200 9.50 27.46 -11.22
CA ILE A 200 9.24 28.87 -10.94
C ILE A 200 7.89 28.98 -10.25
N ILE A 201 7.82 29.76 -9.16
CA ILE A 201 6.53 30.12 -8.54
C ILE A 201 5.79 31.04 -9.49
N MET A 202 4.69 30.57 -10.06
CA MET A 202 3.84 31.35 -10.97
C MET A 202 2.80 32.17 -10.21
N TYR A 203 2.28 31.60 -9.13
CA TYR A 203 1.18 32.18 -8.37
C TYR A 203 1.23 31.72 -6.92
N ALA A 204 0.86 32.61 -6.01
CA ALA A 204 0.69 32.35 -4.59
C ALA A 204 -0.65 32.87 -4.10
N GLN A 205 -1.45 32.02 -3.45
CA GLN A 205 -2.77 32.38 -2.93
C GLN A 205 -2.75 32.43 -1.41
N ARG A 206 -3.41 33.42 -0.84
CA ARG A 206 -3.59 33.51 0.61
C ARG A 206 -4.52 32.42 1.11
N GLY A 207 -4.21 31.89 2.27
CA GLY A 207 -5.07 30.93 2.96
C GLY A 207 -6.37 31.56 3.43
N HIS A 208 -7.32 30.70 3.80
CA HIS A 208 -8.64 31.11 4.30
C HIS A 208 -8.73 30.97 5.84
N GLY A 209 -9.61 31.75 6.47
CA GLY A 209 -9.90 31.69 7.90
C GLY A 209 -8.64 31.99 8.75
N LYS A 210 -8.27 31.11 9.64
CA LYS A 210 -7.10 31.29 10.53
C LYS A 210 -5.75 31.39 9.80
N ARG A 211 -5.68 31.07 8.51
CA ARG A 211 -4.49 31.15 7.66
C ARG A 211 -4.50 32.32 6.69
N SER A 212 -5.44 33.26 6.83
CA SER A 212 -5.60 34.40 5.90
C SER A 212 -4.40 35.35 5.87
N SER A 213 -3.55 35.35 6.91
CA SER A 213 -2.31 36.12 6.97
C SER A 213 -1.11 35.46 6.29
N PHE A 214 -1.24 34.20 5.82
CA PHE A 214 -0.17 33.43 5.19
C PHE A 214 -0.57 33.02 3.77
N TYR A 215 0.41 32.89 2.89
CA TYR A 215 0.24 32.19 1.62
C TYR A 215 0.26 30.69 1.88
N SER A 216 -0.79 29.97 1.48
CA SER A 216 -0.97 28.54 1.72
C SER A 216 -0.89 27.67 0.48
N ASP A 217 -1.14 28.27 -0.67
CA ASP A 217 -1.21 27.57 -1.94
C ASP A 217 -0.29 28.25 -2.95
N TYR A 218 0.54 27.46 -3.62
CA TYR A 218 1.50 27.92 -4.60
C TYR A 218 1.32 27.12 -5.89
N THR A 219 1.24 27.80 -7.01
CA THR A 219 1.32 27.18 -8.33
C THR A 219 2.73 27.33 -8.85
N PHE A 220 3.32 26.19 -9.22
CA PHE A 220 4.64 26.14 -9.82
C PHE A 220 4.53 25.92 -11.32
N GLY A 221 5.53 26.37 -12.06
CA GLY A 221 5.63 26.16 -13.49
C GLY A 221 7.03 25.72 -13.90
N VAL A 222 7.09 25.00 -14.99
CA VAL A 222 8.32 24.60 -15.67
C VAL A 222 8.28 25.02 -17.12
N PHE A 223 9.43 25.26 -17.74
CA PHE A 223 9.48 25.53 -19.16
C PHE A 223 9.26 24.25 -19.98
N ASN A 224 8.33 24.28 -20.91
CA ASN A 224 8.15 23.23 -21.91
C ASN A 224 9.24 23.28 -22.99
N LYS A 225 9.16 22.40 -23.99
CA LYS A 225 10.13 22.35 -25.09
C LYS A 225 10.11 23.64 -25.95
N GLU A 226 8.99 24.29 -26.01
CA GLU A 226 8.76 25.54 -26.73
C GLU A 226 9.18 26.77 -25.90
N LYS A 227 9.79 26.57 -24.73
CA LYS A 227 10.23 27.59 -23.76
C LYS A 227 9.06 28.40 -23.16
N GLU A 228 7.85 27.87 -23.19
CA GLU A 228 6.72 28.48 -22.51
C GLU A 228 6.65 27.97 -21.05
N LEU A 229 6.34 28.85 -20.11
CA LEU A 229 6.16 28.51 -18.72
C LEU A 229 4.78 27.89 -18.52
N VAL A 230 4.72 26.57 -18.23
CA VAL A 230 3.48 25.83 -18.02
C VAL A 230 3.35 25.39 -16.58
N PRO A 231 2.15 25.45 -15.99
CA PRO A 231 1.92 25.01 -14.60
C PRO A 231 2.06 23.49 -14.45
N ILE A 232 2.55 23.07 -13.26
CA ILE A 232 2.69 21.67 -12.85
C ILE A 232 1.99 21.41 -11.52
#